data_865a79c2af029ea28cfe1d97881f3532
#
_entry.id   865a79c2af029ea28cfe1d97881f3532
#
_cell.length_a   1.000
_cell.length_b   1.000
_cell.length_c   1.000
_cell.angle_alpha   90.00
_cell.angle_beta   90.00
_cell.angle_gamma   90.00
#
_symmetry.space_group_name_H-M   'P 1'
#
loop_
_entity.id
_entity.type
_entity.pdbx_description
1 polymer ?
#
loop_
_entity_poly.entity_id
_entity_poly.type
_entity_poly.pdbx_seq_one_letter_code
_entity_poly.pdbx_strand_id
1 'polypeptide(L)'
;VVLWAVVFGMLLLKKDSRLHQISFDAQDARGRQKRFVVVLGFTAILLAGAFFFVRINPACRQNLAVHHAQYQELAEALSEGKVSVGDAEEALLAMKNPYDTIALQAAGIGYRADYAYHNGKYYVYFGIVPVLLLYLPYYLLTGGALQNYVAVFVFFAGFVIAAAGFVYELMKRYFKEQPFYLWA
;
A
#
# COMPACT_ATOMS: atom_id res chain seq x y z
N VAL A 1 -14.66 12.15 3.30
CA VAL A 1 -14.04 11.85 4.60
C VAL A 1 -14.59 12.77 5.69
N VAL A 2 -14.52 14.12 5.55
CA VAL A 2 -14.97 15.09 6.58
C VAL A 2 -16.46 14.90 6.93
N LEU A 3 -17.34 14.76 5.93
CA LEU A 3 -18.78 14.57 6.17
C LEU A 3 -19.06 13.28 6.98
N TRP A 4 -18.33 12.20 6.69
CA TRP A 4 -18.46 10.93 7.42
C TRP A 4 -17.92 11.04 8.84
N ALA A 5 -16.80 11.73 9.04
CA ALA A 5 -16.29 12.00 10.40
C ALA A 5 -17.29 12.81 11.23
N VAL A 6 -17.94 13.79 10.62
CA VAL A 6 -19.00 14.59 11.27
C VAL A 6 -20.22 13.73 11.59
N VAL A 7 -20.73 12.96 10.64
CA VAL A 7 -21.90 12.07 10.87
C VAL A 7 -21.59 11.01 11.92
N PHE A 8 -20.41 10.39 11.86
CA PHE A 8 -19.97 9.41 12.86
C PHE A 8 -19.78 10.06 14.23
N GLY A 9 -19.16 11.24 14.28
CA GLY A 9 -19.05 12.03 15.52
C GLY A 9 -20.43 12.39 16.12
N MET A 10 -21.39 12.80 15.30
CA MET A 10 -22.75 13.05 15.75
C MET A 10 -23.43 11.79 16.29
N LEU A 11 -23.24 10.64 15.65
CA LEU A 11 -23.77 9.37 16.13
C LEU A 11 -23.12 8.92 17.43
N LEU A 12 -21.82 9.16 17.60
CA LEU A 12 -21.09 8.86 18.85
C LEU A 12 -21.53 9.78 20.00
N LEU A 13 -21.74 11.06 19.73
CA LEU A 13 -22.15 12.04 20.75
C LEU A 13 -23.61 11.91 21.15
N LYS A 14 -24.44 11.24 20.37
CA LYS A 14 -25.83 11.02 20.69
C LYS A 14 -25.99 10.04 21.87
N LYS A 15 -26.41 10.55 23.03
CA LYS A 15 -26.48 9.84 24.32
C LYS A 15 -27.28 8.53 24.28
N ASP A 16 -28.29 8.42 23.39
CA ASP A 16 -29.16 7.24 23.22
C ASP A 16 -28.82 6.44 21.96
N SER A 17 -27.62 6.56 21.44
CA SER A 17 -27.21 5.81 20.25
C SER A 17 -27.16 4.32 20.56
N ARG A 18 -27.76 3.52 19.67
CA ARG A 18 -27.67 2.05 19.74
C ARG A 18 -26.24 1.53 19.66
N LEU A 19 -25.30 2.34 19.21
CA LEU A 19 -23.87 2.01 19.19
C LEU A 19 -23.33 1.85 20.61
N HIS A 20 -23.82 2.63 21.58
CA HIS A 20 -23.39 2.56 22.99
C HIS A 20 -23.85 1.27 23.68
N GLN A 21 -24.86 0.59 23.14
CA GLN A 21 -25.42 -0.64 23.71
C GLN A 21 -24.71 -1.91 23.20
N ILE A 22 -23.80 -1.78 22.24
CA ILE A 22 -23.06 -2.91 21.69
C ILE A 22 -21.81 -3.12 22.55
N SER A 23 -21.85 -4.10 23.47
CA SER A 23 -20.66 -4.52 24.24
C SER A 23 -19.91 -5.62 23.51
N PHE A 24 -18.63 -5.76 23.83
CA PHE A 24 -17.80 -6.82 23.22
C PHE A 24 -18.07 -8.20 23.83
N ASP A 25 -18.54 -8.24 25.07
CA ASP A 25 -18.80 -9.47 25.81
C ASP A 25 -20.18 -10.12 25.52
N ALA A 26 -20.85 -9.74 24.46
CA ALA A 26 -22.09 -10.44 24.12
C ALA A 26 -21.78 -11.89 23.73
N GLN A 27 -22.01 -12.81 24.65
CA GLN A 27 -22.10 -14.27 24.37
C GLN A 27 -23.23 -14.56 23.36
N ASP A 28 -24.08 -13.59 23.13
CA ASP A 28 -25.18 -13.65 22.18
C ASP A 28 -24.66 -13.67 20.71
N ALA A 29 -25.17 -14.64 19.95
CA ALA A 29 -24.89 -14.77 18.52
C ALA A 29 -25.30 -13.50 17.74
N ARG A 30 -26.38 -12.84 18.14
CA ARG A 30 -26.83 -11.57 17.53
C ARG A 30 -25.85 -10.43 17.80
N GLY A 31 -25.22 -10.38 18.97
CA GLY A 31 -24.20 -9.39 19.29
C GLY A 31 -22.94 -9.56 18.41
N ARG A 32 -22.50 -10.80 18.19
CA ARG A 32 -21.39 -11.09 17.27
C ARG A 32 -21.68 -10.64 15.85
N GLN A 33 -22.88 -10.95 15.35
CA GLN A 33 -23.28 -10.57 14.01
C GLN A 33 -23.32 -9.05 13.84
N LYS A 34 -23.86 -8.30 14.82
CA LYS A 34 -23.88 -6.84 14.80
C LYS A 34 -22.48 -6.23 14.75
N ARG A 35 -21.56 -6.73 15.59
CA ARG A 35 -20.15 -6.28 15.59
C ARG A 35 -19.48 -6.54 14.24
N PHE A 36 -19.66 -7.73 13.70
CA PHE A 36 -19.11 -8.08 12.39
C PHE A 36 -19.62 -7.15 11.29
N VAL A 37 -20.92 -6.87 11.26
CA VAL A 37 -21.54 -5.96 10.29
C VAL A 37 -20.99 -4.54 10.44
N VAL A 38 -20.79 -4.04 11.66
CA VAL A 38 -20.21 -2.70 11.90
C VAL A 38 -18.76 -2.63 11.41
N VAL A 39 -17.92 -3.61 11.77
CA VAL A 39 -16.53 -3.67 11.31
C VAL A 39 -16.46 -3.78 9.80
N LEU A 40 -17.26 -4.67 9.22
CA LEU A 40 -17.31 -4.84 7.75
C LEU A 40 -17.76 -3.55 7.05
N GLY A 41 -18.79 -2.90 7.56
CA GLY A 41 -19.31 -1.65 7.00
C GLY A 41 -18.26 -0.52 7.07
N PHE A 42 -17.59 -0.37 8.21
CA PHE A 42 -16.54 0.62 8.39
C PHE A 42 -15.33 0.34 7.47
N THR A 43 -14.89 -0.91 7.43
CA THR A 43 -13.83 -1.34 6.52
C THR A 43 -14.20 -1.07 5.05
N ALA A 44 -15.42 -1.39 4.65
CA ALA A 44 -15.90 -1.12 3.29
C ALA A 44 -15.91 0.37 2.95
N ILE A 45 -16.31 1.23 3.90
CA ILE A 45 -16.30 2.70 3.72
C ILE A 45 -14.86 3.21 3.58
N LEU A 46 -13.94 2.74 4.42
CA LEU A 46 -12.52 3.11 4.31
C LEU A 46 -11.92 2.69 2.98
N LEU A 47 -12.21 1.46 2.54
CA LEU A 47 -11.72 0.95 1.25
C LEU A 47 -12.32 1.71 0.08
N ALA A 48 -13.61 2.03 0.12
CA ALA A 48 -14.26 2.85 -0.91
C ALA A 48 -13.64 4.26 -0.95
N GLY A 49 -13.44 4.91 0.23
CA GLY A 49 -12.77 6.20 0.32
C GLY A 49 -11.36 6.18 -0.24
N ALA A 50 -10.58 5.15 0.11
CA ALA A 50 -9.23 4.96 -0.42
C ALA A 50 -9.23 4.72 -1.93
N PHE A 51 -10.14 3.90 -2.45
CA PHE A 51 -10.30 3.67 -3.89
C PHE A 51 -10.58 4.98 -4.63
N PHE A 52 -11.53 5.78 -4.15
CA PHE A 52 -11.83 7.07 -4.74
C PHE A 52 -10.64 8.03 -4.65
N PHE A 53 -9.95 8.08 -3.51
CA PHE A 53 -8.76 8.92 -3.34
C PHE A 53 -7.66 8.54 -4.34
N VAL A 54 -7.32 7.26 -4.43
CA VAL A 54 -6.30 6.75 -5.36
C VAL A 54 -6.72 7.01 -6.82
N ARG A 55 -8.00 6.84 -7.13
CA ARG A 55 -8.53 7.07 -8.47
C ARG A 55 -8.51 8.53 -8.89
N ILE A 56 -8.74 9.47 -7.98
CA ILE A 56 -8.79 10.91 -8.25
C ILE A 56 -7.41 11.55 -8.23
N ASN A 57 -6.50 11.06 -7.39
CA ASN A 57 -5.17 11.65 -7.23
C ASN A 57 -4.32 11.47 -8.50
N PRO A 58 -3.91 12.56 -9.18
CA PRO A 58 -3.12 12.48 -10.40
C PRO A 58 -1.77 11.77 -10.17
N ALA A 59 -1.13 11.97 -9.03
CA ALA A 59 0.15 11.34 -8.70
C ALA A 59 0.04 9.80 -8.61
N CYS A 60 -1.10 9.28 -8.11
CA CYS A 60 -1.35 7.85 -8.09
C CYS A 60 -1.68 7.26 -9.46
N ARG A 61 -2.18 8.10 -10.38
CA ARG A 61 -2.63 7.68 -11.72
C ARG A 61 -1.59 7.88 -12.81
N GLN A 62 -0.49 8.54 -12.51
CA GLN A 62 0.59 8.69 -13.48
C GLN A 62 0.99 7.31 -13.97
N ASN A 63 0.90 7.13 -15.28
CA ASN A 63 1.45 5.95 -15.94
C ASN A 63 2.91 5.83 -15.48
N LEU A 64 3.38 4.58 -15.37
CA LEU A 64 4.76 4.27 -15.07
C LEU A 64 5.68 5.11 -15.97
N ALA A 65 5.91 6.35 -15.54
CA ALA A 65 6.97 7.13 -16.15
C ALA A 65 8.29 6.40 -15.85
N VAL A 66 9.23 6.53 -16.72
CA VAL A 66 10.55 5.86 -16.64
C VAL A 66 11.22 5.96 -15.26
N HIS A 67 10.87 6.98 -14.48
CA HIS A 67 11.42 7.24 -13.14
C HIS A 67 10.72 6.51 -11.97
N HIS A 68 9.62 5.77 -12.24
CA HIS A 68 8.84 5.10 -11.18
C HIS A 68 8.50 3.65 -11.51
N ALA A 69 9.26 3.04 -12.43
CA ALA A 69 9.03 1.69 -12.93
C ALA A 69 9.81 0.59 -12.20
N GLN A 70 10.51 0.91 -11.10
CA GLN A 70 11.49 0.01 -10.46
C GLN A 70 10.94 -1.39 -10.17
N TYR A 71 9.75 -1.47 -9.61
CA TYR A 71 9.14 -2.77 -9.27
C TYR A 71 8.69 -3.54 -10.51
N GLN A 72 8.23 -2.83 -11.53
CA GLN A 72 7.86 -3.46 -12.79
C GLN A 72 9.10 -4.02 -13.51
N GLU A 73 10.15 -3.23 -13.62
CA GLU A 73 11.42 -3.65 -14.24
C GLU A 73 12.05 -4.83 -13.49
N LEU A 74 11.97 -4.83 -12.15
CA LEU A 74 12.45 -5.95 -11.36
C LEU A 74 11.58 -7.22 -11.58
N ALA A 75 10.28 -7.07 -11.75
CA ALA A 75 9.40 -8.20 -12.08
C ALA A 75 9.74 -8.81 -13.44
N GLU A 76 9.98 -7.96 -14.44
CA GLU A 76 10.42 -8.39 -15.78
C GLU A 76 11.78 -9.08 -15.72
N ALA A 77 12.77 -8.47 -15.05
CA ALA A 77 14.09 -9.06 -14.87
C ALA A 77 14.03 -10.43 -14.17
N LEU A 78 13.23 -10.54 -13.09
CA LEU A 78 13.05 -11.81 -12.38
C LEU A 78 12.36 -12.86 -13.24
N SER A 79 11.45 -12.49 -14.11
CA SER A 79 10.81 -13.44 -15.04
C SER A 79 11.81 -14.05 -16.03
N GLU A 80 12.89 -13.32 -16.32
CA GLU A 80 14.03 -13.77 -17.15
C GLU A 80 15.15 -14.42 -16.34
N GLY A 81 14.98 -14.59 -15.03
CA GLY A 81 16.00 -15.14 -14.14
C GLY A 81 17.14 -14.15 -13.82
N LYS A 82 16.93 -12.85 -14.03
CA LYS A 82 17.87 -11.77 -13.75
C LYS A 82 17.46 -11.00 -12.49
N VAL A 83 18.44 -10.43 -11.81
CA VAL A 83 18.21 -9.52 -10.66
C VAL A 83 18.61 -8.06 -10.97
N SER A 84 19.31 -7.84 -12.08
CA SER A 84 19.67 -6.51 -12.58
C SER A 84 18.61 -6.00 -13.54
N VAL A 85 18.29 -4.72 -13.47
CA VAL A 85 17.22 -4.07 -14.24
C VAL A 85 17.72 -3.22 -15.42
N GLY A 86 18.91 -3.51 -15.89
CA GLY A 86 19.53 -2.88 -17.05
C GLY A 86 21.02 -2.61 -16.86
N ASP A 87 21.65 -2.30 -17.97
CA ASP A 87 23.06 -1.96 -18.00
C ASP A 87 23.22 -0.44 -17.88
N ALA A 88 24.28 0.00 -17.25
CA ALA A 88 24.65 1.40 -17.14
C ALA A 88 25.53 1.83 -18.30
N GLU A 89 25.53 3.13 -18.62
CA GLU A 89 26.42 3.69 -19.62
C GLU A 89 27.88 3.45 -19.26
N GLU A 90 28.72 3.15 -20.23
CA GLU A 90 30.16 2.93 -20.02
C GLU A 90 30.86 4.14 -19.37
N ALA A 91 30.39 5.36 -19.70
CA ALA A 91 30.89 6.57 -19.07
C ALA A 91 30.72 6.58 -17.54
N LEU A 92 29.69 5.93 -17.02
CA LEU A 92 29.46 5.80 -15.58
C LEU A 92 30.50 4.88 -14.91
N LEU A 93 30.98 3.87 -15.63
CA LEU A 93 32.05 2.96 -15.16
C LEU A 93 33.39 3.69 -14.92
N ALA A 94 33.65 4.71 -15.72
CA ALA A 94 34.89 5.49 -15.64
C ALA A 94 34.90 6.54 -14.52
N MET A 95 33.71 6.79 -13.90
CA MET A 95 33.61 7.81 -12.85
C MET A 95 34.12 7.31 -11.51
N LYS A 96 34.89 8.16 -10.83
CA LYS A 96 35.39 7.88 -9.47
C LYS A 96 34.28 7.71 -8.45
N ASN A 97 33.17 8.46 -8.59
CA ASN A 97 31.96 8.34 -7.80
C ASN A 97 30.74 8.35 -8.72
N PRO A 98 30.16 7.20 -9.04
CA PRO A 98 28.98 7.10 -9.91
C PRO A 98 27.68 7.62 -9.29
N TYR A 99 27.71 8.04 -8.02
CA TYR A 99 26.58 8.63 -7.30
C TYR A 99 26.67 10.15 -7.15
N ASP A 100 27.72 10.79 -7.68
CA ASP A 100 27.83 12.24 -7.68
C ASP A 100 27.00 12.84 -8.81
N THR A 101 25.76 13.18 -8.47
CA THR A 101 24.78 13.72 -9.43
C THR A 101 25.21 15.04 -10.06
N ILE A 102 26.01 15.87 -9.35
CA ILE A 102 26.53 17.13 -9.88
C ILE A 102 27.60 16.86 -10.94
N ALA A 103 28.51 15.96 -10.64
CA ALA A 103 29.54 15.57 -11.60
C ALA A 103 28.98 14.87 -12.83
N LEU A 104 27.94 14.02 -12.63
CA LEU A 104 27.22 13.35 -13.72
C LEU A 104 26.53 14.34 -14.65
N GLN A 105 25.81 15.31 -14.09
CA GLN A 105 25.15 16.36 -14.88
C GLN A 105 26.17 17.24 -15.65
N ALA A 106 27.25 17.60 -14.98
CA ALA A 106 28.32 18.38 -15.62
C ALA A 106 28.99 17.62 -16.78
N ALA A 107 29.10 16.30 -16.66
CA ALA A 107 29.69 15.44 -17.69
C ALA A 107 28.65 15.02 -18.77
N GLY A 108 27.39 15.39 -18.63
CA GLY A 108 26.31 14.97 -19.54
C GLY A 108 26.01 13.47 -19.50
N ILE A 109 26.38 12.78 -18.41
CA ILE A 109 26.18 11.35 -18.26
C ILE A 109 24.78 11.10 -17.68
N GLY A 110 24.00 10.24 -18.33
CA GLY A 110 22.70 9.80 -17.85
C GLY A 110 22.84 8.91 -16.61
N TYR A 111 22.00 9.14 -15.60
CA TYR A 111 21.90 8.26 -14.44
C TYR A 111 20.45 7.98 -14.10
N ARG A 112 20.19 6.83 -13.48
CA ARG A 112 18.86 6.45 -13.04
C ARG A 112 18.71 6.73 -11.54
N ALA A 113 17.88 7.70 -11.21
CA ALA A 113 17.56 8.00 -9.82
C ALA A 113 16.87 6.79 -9.16
N ASP A 114 17.13 6.58 -7.88
CA ASP A 114 16.56 5.50 -7.08
C ASP A 114 16.90 4.07 -7.53
N TYR A 115 18.05 3.90 -8.17
CA TYR A 115 18.64 2.59 -8.45
C TYR A 115 20.04 2.51 -7.81
N ALA A 116 20.38 1.32 -7.34
CA ALA A 116 21.74 1.01 -6.96
C ALA A 116 22.56 0.64 -8.22
N TYR A 117 23.78 1.14 -8.29
CA TYR A 117 24.70 0.84 -9.38
C TYR A 117 25.82 -0.08 -8.86
N HIS A 118 26.08 -1.17 -9.57
CA HIS A 118 27.18 -2.08 -9.26
C HIS A 118 27.67 -2.80 -10.51
N ASN A 119 28.98 -2.77 -10.78
CA ASN A 119 29.63 -3.48 -11.88
C ASN A 119 28.92 -3.30 -13.25
N GLY A 120 28.61 -2.06 -13.61
CA GLY A 120 28.01 -1.74 -14.90
C GLY A 120 26.51 -2.05 -14.99
N LYS A 121 25.85 -2.39 -13.89
CA LYS A 121 24.43 -2.74 -13.87
C LYS A 121 23.67 -1.97 -12.82
N TYR A 122 22.38 -1.74 -13.12
CA TYR A 122 21.44 -1.18 -12.15
C TYR A 122 20.66 -2.26 -11.40
N TYR A 123 20.40 -1.99 -10.14
CA TYR A 123 19.65 -2.86 -9.24
C TYR A 123 18.61 -2.05 -8.49
N VAL A 124 17.45 -2.65 -8.28
CA VAL A 124 16.43 -2.09 -7.39
C VAL A 124 16.80 -2.44 -5.95
N TYR A 125 16.98 -1.44 -5.09
CA TYR A 125 17.36 -1.63 -3.67
C TYR A 125 16.17 -1.54 -2.71
N PHE A 126 14.99 -1.20 -3.22
CA PHE A 126 13.74 -1.27 -2.46
C PHE A 126 13.37 -2.73 -2.16
N GLY A 127 12.59 -2.94 -1.10
CA GLY A 127 12.22 -4.30 -0.69
C GLY A 127 11.55 -5.10 -1.81
N ILE A 128 11.99 -6.34 -2.00
CA ILE A 128 11.50 -7.24 -3.06
C ILE A 128 10.06 -7.75 -2.84
N VAL A 129 9.53 -7.65 -1.61
CA VAL A 129 8.23 -8.24 -1.23
C VAL A 129 7.09 -7.77 -2.13
N PRO A 130 6.92 -6.47 -2.46
CA PRO A 130 5.87 -6.05 -3.38
C PRO A 130 5.98 -6.71 -4.75
N VAL A 131 7.22 -6.90 -5.23
CA VAL A 131 7.46 -7.53 -6.54
C VAL A 131 7.00 -8.98 -6.51
N LEU A 132 7.43 -9.75 -5.52
CA LEU A 132 7.10 -11.18 -5.42
C LEU A 132 5.60 -11.44 -5.17
N LEU A 133 4.95 -10.57 -4.41
CA LEU A 133 3.54 -10.77 -4.05
C LEU A 133 2.56 -10.26 -5.11
N LEU A 134 2.94 -9.25 -5.90
CA LEU A 134 1.97 -8.60 -6.77
C LEU A 134 2.47 -8.35 -8.20
N TYR A 135 3.62 -7.68 -8.37
CA TYR A 135 4.07 -7.29 -9.72
C TYR A 135 4.49 -8.50 -10.58
N LEU A 136 5.28 -9.41 -10.04
CA LEU A 136 5.73 -10.60 -10.75
C LEU A 136 4.57 -11.57 -11.08
N PRO A 137 3.69 -11.95 -10.14
CA PRO A 137 2.53 -12.75 -10.47
C PRO A 137 1.62 -12.10 -11.52
N TYR A 138 1.40 -10.79 -11.42
CA TYR A 138 0.61 -10.06 -12.40
C TYR A 138 1.25 -10.11 -13.79
N TYR A 139 2.56 -9.84 -13.88
CA TYR A 139 3.31 -9.87 -15.13
C TYR A 139 3.29 -11.27 -15.76
N LEU A 140 3.52 -12.32 -14.97
CA LEU A 140 3.49 -13.70 -15.46
C LEU A 140 2.12 -14.14 -15.99
N LEU A 141 1.03 -13.60 -15.43
CA LEU A 141 -0.33 -13.95 -15.82
C LEU A 141 -0.83 -13.12 -17.02
N THR A 142 -0.40 -11.87 -17.14
CA THR A 142 -0.98 -10.95 -18.13
C THR A 142 0.00 -10.50 -19.22
N GLY A 143 1.31 -10.68 -19.00
CA GLY A 143 2.36 -10.11 -19.85
C GLY A 143 2.45 -8.58 -19.81
N GLY A 144 1.69 -7.93 -18.94
CA GLY A 144 1.56 -6.47 -18.88
C GLY A 144 2.08 -5.85 -17.60
N ALA A 145 2.31 -4.53 -17.63
CA ALA A 145 2.75 -3.75 -16.49
C ALA A 145 1.61 -3.46 -15.50
N LEU A 146 1.82 -3.74 -14.23
CA LEU A 146 0.89 -3.37 -13.17
C LEU A 146 1.02 -1.88 -12.83
N GLN A 147 -0.09 -1.17 -12.85
CA GLN A 147 -0.13 0.23 -12.47
C GLN A 147 0.17 0.41 -10.98
N ASN A 148 1.07 1.33 -10.63
CA ASN A 148 1.47 1.57 -9.23
C ASN A 148 0.29 1.93 -8.33
N TYR A 149 -0.70 2.70 -8.82
CA TYR A 149 -1.86 3.06 -8.02
C TYR A 149 -2.73 1.83 -7.66
N VAL A 150 -2.76 0.81 -8.53
CA VAL A 150 -3.45 -0.46 -8.24
C VAL A 150 -2.71 -1.21 -7.14
N ALA A 151 -1.38 -1.30 -7.26
CA ALA A 151 -0.54 -1.94 -6.25
C ALA A 151 -0.69 -1.26 -4.88
N VAL A 152 -0.63 0.07 -4.83
CA VAL A 152 -0.84 0.86 -3.61
C VAL A 152 -2.21 0.56 -3.00
N PHE A 153 -3.27 0.52 -3.82
CA PHE A 153 -4.61 0.21 -3.34
C PHE A 153 -4.71 -1.21 -2.77
N VAL A 154 -4.15 -2.20 -3.45
CA VAL A 154 -4.17 -3.61 -2.99
C VAL A 154 -3.45 -3.76 -1.64
N PHE A 155 -2.25 -3.19 -1.50
CA PHE A 155 -1.52 -3.24 -0.23
C PHE A 155 -2.21 -2.45 0.88
N PHE A 156 -2.79 -1.31 0.56
CA PHE A 156 -3.58 -0.54 1.52
C PHE A 156 -4.81 -1.31 1.98
N ALA A 157 -5.53 -1.97 1.06
CA ALA A 157 -6.67 -2.81 1.40
C ALA A 157 -6.27 -3.97 2.32
N GLY A 158 -5.17 -4.65 2.01
CA GLY A 158 -4.60 -5.69 2.87
C GLY A 158 -4.25 -5.17 4.26
N PHE A 159 -3.62 -4.00 4.34
CA PHE A 159 -3.30 -3.33 5.61
C PHE A 159 -4.56 -3.02 6.43
N VAL A 160 -5.59 -2.42 5.82
CA VAL A 160 -6.84 -2.08 6.52
C VAL A 160 -7.54 -3.33 7.05
N ILE A 161 -7.61 -4.40 6.26
CA ILE A 161 -8.21 -5.67 6.67
C ILE A 161 -7.42 -6.29 7.84
N ALA A 162 -6.09 -6.33 7.74
CA ALA A 162 -5.24 -6.87 8.78
C ALA A 162 -5.32 -6.04 10.08
N ALA A 163 -5.32 -4.71 9.96
CA ALA A 163 -5.47 -3.80 11.10
C ALA A 163 -6.83 -3.96 11.79
N ALA A 164 -7.92 -4.05 11.03
CA ALA A 164 -9.25 -4.29 11.56
C ALA A 164 -9.32 -5.64 12.30
N GLY A 165 -8.75 -6.70 11.72
CA GLY A 165 -8.65 -8.01 12.35
C GLY A 165 -7.82 -7.99 13.63
N PHE A 166 -6.69 -7.29 13.62
CA PHE A 166 -5.83 -7.13 14.80
C PHE A 166 -6.55 -6.40 15.93
N VAL A 167 -7.18 -5.25 15.63
CA VAL A 167 -7.97 -4.50 16.62
C VAL A 167 -9.11 -5.36 17.16
N TYR A 168 -9.80 -6.09 16.30
CA TYR A 168 -10.88 -6.99 16.72
C TYR A 168 -10.39 -8.05 17.72
N GLU A 169 -9.28 -8.74 17.45
CA GLU A 169 -8.73 -9.76 18.37
C GLU A 169 -8.18 -9.14 19.65
N LEU A 170 -7.58 -7.95 19.58
CA LEU A 170 -7.12 -7.20 20.74
C LEU A 170 -8.28 -6.89 21.70
N MET A 171 -9.36 -6.37 21.15
CA MET A 171 -10.57 -6.05 21.91
C MET A 171 -11.18 -7.29 22.56
N LYS A 172 -11.35 -8.34 21.78
CA LYS A 172 -11.89 -9.62 22.26
C LYS A 172 -11.07 -10.20 23.41
N ARG A 173 -9.77 -9.97 23.43
CA ARG A 173 -8.86 -10.54 24.43
C ARG A 173 -8.73 -9.68 25.69
N TYR A 174 -8.61 -8.36 25.53
CA TYR A 174 -8.22 -7.47 26.62
C TYR A 174 -9.31 -6.47 27.03
N PHE A 175 -10.29 -6.17 26.18
CA PHE A 175 -11.26 -5.11 26.39
C PHE A 175 -12.71 -5.56 26.27
N LYS A 176 -13.04 -6.73 26.81
CA LYS A 176 -14.35 -7.37 26.66
C LYS A 176 -15.52 -6.54 27.19
N GLU A 177 -15.28 -5.78 28.27
CA GLU A 177 -16.32 -5.01 28.96
C GLU A 177 -16.48 -3.60 28.38
N GLN A 178 -15.56 -3.19 27.49
CA GLN A 178 -15.62 -1.86 26.93
C GLN A 178 -16.65 -1.75 25.80
N PRO A 179 -17.35 -0.60 25.70
CA PRO A 179 -18.29 -0.39 24.61
C PRO A 179 -17.57 -0.41 23.27
N PHE A 180 -18.13 -1.13 22.32
CA PHE A 180 -17.52 -1.35 21.00
C PHE A 180 -17.25 -0.03 20.21
N TYR A 181 -18.09 0.98 20.40
CA TYR A 181 -17.96 2.25 19.68
C TYR A 181 -16.69 3.04 19.98
N LEU A 182 -16.00 2.76 21.10
CA LEU A 182 -14.75 3.43 21.43
C LEU A 182 -13.60 3.05 20.47
N TRP A 183 -13.77 1.98 19.69
CA TRP A 183 -12.72 1.39 18.88
C TRP A 183 -13.06 1.34 17.39
N ALA A 184 -14.28 1.66 17.02
CA ALA A 184 -14.74 1.75 15.63
C ALA A 184 -14.52 3.14 15.04
#